data_09b2bfb1c65d393998d1726e6298a68f
#
_entry.id   09b2bfb1c65d393998d1726e6298a68f
#
_cell.length_a   1.000
_cell.length_b   1.000
_cell.length_c   1.000
_cell.angle_alpha   90.00
_cell.angle_beta   90.00
_cell.angle_gamma   90.00
#
_symmetry.space_group_name_H-M   'P 1'
#
loop_
_entity.id
_entity.type
_entity.pdbx_description
1 polymer ?
#
loop_
_entity_poly.entity_id
_entity_poly.type
_entity_poly.pdbx_seq_one_letter_code
_entity_poly.pdbx_strand_id
1 'polypeptide(L)'
;VPSKRFRWAEFNLPSTLQLAPLLELLTEPVGCVLTSQRIELGLHEALVNAVRHGNAENPAKKLRVRRILTPNWMVWQVQDEGCGLPQQSRTATLPTALDAASGRGLFLIHQCFDDVRWSRRGNRLQLACRRPVSDAGSPDPSTLL
;
A
#
# COMPACT_ATOMS: atom_id res chain seq x y z
N VAL A 1 -16.44 -26.43 6.77
CA VAL A 1 -15.92 -25.28 7.52
C VAL A 1 -15.67 -24.18 6.52
N PRO A 2 -16.36 -23.04 6.63
CA PRO A 2 -16.02 -21.95 5.76
C PRO A 2 -14.60 -21.51 6.08
N SER A 3 -13.70 -21.73 5.14
CA SER A 3 -12.35 -21.18 5.25
C SER A 3 -12.49 -19.66 5.38
N LYS A 4 -11.88 -19.08 6.39
CA LYS A 4 -11.78 -17.63 6.50
C LYS A 4 -11.01 -17.13 5.29
N ARG A 5 -11.74 -16.69 4.27
CA ARG A 5 -11.16 -16.19 3.02
C ARG A 5 -10.54 -14.80 3.16
N PHE A 6 -10.70 -14.17 4.33
CA PHE A 6 -10.17 -12.87 4.65
C PHE A 6 -9.25 -12.93 5.84
N ARG A 7 -8.08 -12.34 5.72
CA ARG A 7 -7.17 -12.09 6.83
C ARG A 7 -7.02 -10.58 6.97
N TRP A 8 -7.33 -10.11 8.16
CA TRP A 8 -7.38 -8.69 8.48
C TRP A 8 -6.34 -8.35 9.54
N ALA A 9 -5.62 -7.26 9.35
CA ALA A 9 -4.74 -6.67 10.36
C ALA A 9 -4.86 -5.15 10.32
N GLU A 10 -4.81 -4.51 11.47
CA GLU A 10 -4.85 -3.07 11.60
C GLU A 10 -3.70 -2.61 12.50
N PHE A 11 -3.03 -1.56 12.07
CA PHE A 11 -1.91 -0.94 12.77
C PHE A 11 -2.25 0.53 12.99
N ASN A 12 -2.24 0.96 14.26
CA ASN A 12 -2.42 2.35 14.63
C ASN A 12 -1.12 2.83 15.27
N LEU A 13 -0.54 3.89 14.74
CA LEU A 13 0.76 4.38 15.20
C LEU A 13 0.82 5.90 15.14
N PRO A 14 1.71 6.51 15.94
CA PRO A 14 1.98 7.94 15.80
C PRO A 14 2.54 8.23 14.40
N SER A 15 2.29 9.43 13.91
CA SER A 15 2.86 9.89 12.65
C SER A 15 4.38 9.98 12.79
N THR A 16 5.12 9.13 12.08
CA THR A 16 6.56 9.00 12.17
C THR A 16 7.16 8.59 10.84
N LEU A 17 8.41 8.97 10.60
CA LEU A 17 9.19 8.50 9.45
C LEU A 17 10.03 7.25 9.76
N GLN A 18 9.96 6.73 10.98
CA GLN A 18 10.59 5.47 11.35
C GLN A 18 9.67 4.31 10.95
N LEU A 19 9.65 3.99 9.67
CA LEU A 19 8.67 3.11 9.04
C LEU A 19 9.17 1.69 8.79
N ALA A 20 10.47 1.42 8.95
CA ALA A 20 11.04 0.12 8.61
C ALA A 20 10.38 -1.05 9.33
N PRO A 21 10.13 -1.01 10.66
CA PRO A 21 9.44 -2.12 11.33
C PRO A 21 8.01 -2.35 10.83
N LEU A 22 7.28 -1.28 10.54
CA LEU A 22 5.92 -1.37 10.01
C LEU A 22 5.92 -1.97 8.61
N LEU A 23 6.82 -1.54 7.74
CA LEU A 23 6.94 -2.06 6.38
C LEU A 23 7.22 -3.57 6.38
N GLU A 24 8.08 -4.03 7.27
CA GLU A 24 8.37 -5.44 7.43
C GLU A 24 7.11 -6.24 7.80
N LEU A 25 6.33 -5.75 8.76
CA LEU A 25 5.06 -6.36 9.15
C LEU A 25 4.04 -6.36 8.02
N LEU A 26 3.94 -5.25 7.28
CA LEU A 26 2.97 -5.10 6.20
C LEU A 26 3.25 -6.02 5.02
N THR A 27 4.51 -6.31 4.74
CA THR A 27 4.95 -7.11 3.59
C THR A 27 5.20 -8.58 3.93
N GLU A 28 5.20 -8.94 5.20
CA GLU A 28 5.44 -10.31 5.66
C GLU A 28 4.64 -11.38 4.89
N PRO A 29 3.32 -11.22 4.65
CA PRO A 29 2.54 -12.25 4.00
C PRO A 29 2.74 -12.38 2.48
N VAL A 30 3.53 -11.52 1.87
CA VAL A 30 3.67 -11.47 0.40
C VAL A 30 4.38 -12.72 -0.14
N GLY A 31 5.42 -13.19 0.55
CA GLY A 31 6.10 -14.45 0.25
C GLY A 31 7.11 -14.40 -0.90
N CYS A 32 6.84 -13.67 -1.97
CA CYS A 32 7.77 -13.51 -3.10
C CYS A 32 8.68 -12.30 -2.87
N VAL A 33 9.99 -12.50 -2.92
CA VAL A 33 10.97 -11.44 -2.63
C VAL A 33 10.83 -10.24 -3.56
N LEU A 34 10.73 -10.47 -4.86
CA LEU A 34 10.63 -9.38 -5.85
C LEU A 34 9.33 -8.60 -5.70
N THR A 35 8.21 -9.30 -5.49
CA THR A 35 6.91 -8.67 -5.24
C THR A 35 6.91 -7.91 -3.93
N SER A 36 7.50 -8.48 -2.89
CA SER A 36 7.63 -7.84 -1.58
C SER A 36 8.42 -6.53 -1.66
N GLN A 37 9.54 -6.52 -2.38
CA GLN A 37 10.35 -5.31 -2.58
C GLN A 37 9.59 -4.22 -3.32
N ARG A 38 8.86 -4.59 -4.36
CA ARG A 38 8.02 -3.66 -5.11
C ARG A 38 6.92 -3.05 -4.25
N ILE A 39 6.21 -3.88 -3.49
CA ILE A 39 5.16 -3.45 -2.57
C ILE A 39 5.74 -2.57 -1.47
N GLU A 40 6.87 -2.94 -0.90
CA GLU A 40 7.55 -2.15 0.14
C GLU A 40 7.89 -0.75 -0.36
N LEU A 41 8.41 -0.63 -1.57
CA LEU A 41 8.71 0.66 -2.18
C LEU A 41 7.45 1.53 -2.28
N GLY A 42 6.37 1.00 -2.81
CA GLY A 42 5.11 1.73 -2.96
C GLY A 42 4.47 2.08 -1.62
N LEU A 43 4.49 1.17 -0.65
CA LEU A 43 4.00 1.42 0.70
C LEU A 43 4.82 2.50 1.42
N HIS A 44 6.14 2.46 1.28
CA HIS A 44 7.01 3.48 1.86
C HIS A 44 6.63 4.87 1.36
N GLU A 45 6.47 5.03 0.06
CA GLU A 45 6.05 6.29 -0.55
C GLU A 45 4.67 6.73 -0.04
N ALA A 46 3.72 5.82 0.05
CA ALA A 46 2.37 6.12 0.56
C ALA A 46 2.40 6.57 2.02
N LEU A 47 3.19 5.90 2.85
CA LEU A 47 3.34 6.24 4.28
C LEU A 47 4.07 7.56 4.48
N VAL A 48 5.14 7.81 3.72
CA VAL A 48 5.86 9.09 3.76
C VAL A 48 4.93 10.23 3.36
N ASN A 49 4.13 10.05 2.33
CA ASN A 49 3.16 11.06 1.90
C ASN A 49 2.11 11.33 2.98
N ALA A 50 1.63 10.29 3.65
CA ALA A 50 0.67 10.42 4.74
C ALA A 50 1.27 11.21 5.93
N VAL A 51 2.51 10.94 6.29
CA VAL A 51 3.20 11.64 7.38
C VAL A 51 3.49 13.09 7.01
N ARG A 52 4.11 13.32 5.85
CA ARG A 52 4.59 14.65 5.45
C ARG A 52 3.48 15.58 4.97
N HIS A 53 2.61 15.07 4.10
CA HIS A 53 1.58 15.89 3.46
C HIS A 53 0.24 15.76 4.16
N GLY A 54 -0.21 14.54 4.46
CA GLY A 54 -1.46 14.31 5.15
C GLY A 54 -1.46 14.88 6.56
N ASN A 55 -0.55 14.43 7.39
CA ASN A 55 -0.41 14.84 8.78
C ASN A 55 0.46 16.08 8.98
N ALA A 56 1.01 16.66 7.90
CA ALA A 56 1.86 17.85 7.94
C ALA A 56 3.01 17.74 8.95
N GLU A 57 3.61 16.56 9.05
CA GLU A 57 4.69 16.21 9.98
C GLU A 57 4.35 16.44 11.47
N ASN A 58 3.07 16.48 11.81
CA ASN A 58 2.63 16.64 13.18
C ASN A 58 2.66 15.31 13.94
N PRO A 59 3.57 15.11 14.91
CA PRO A 59 3.69 13.85 15.64
C PRO A 59 2.51 13.53 16.57
N ALA A 60 1.66 14.53 16.86
CA ALA A 60 0.43 14.32 17.63
C ALA A 60 -0.67 13.66 16.82
N LYS A 61 -0.58 13.69 15.50
CA LYS A 61 -1.50 12.99 14.60
C LYS A 61 -1.08 11.53 14.43
N LYS A 62 -2.01 10.72 13.95
CA LYS A 62 -1.82 9.27 13.84
C LYS A 62 -1.96 8.79 12.40
N LEU A 63 -1.35 7.65 12.14
CA LEU A 63 -1.56 6.85 10.95
C LEU A 63 -2.39 5.63 11.33
N ARG A 64 -3.33 5.27 10.49
CA ARG A 64 -4.04 4.00 10.53
C ARG A 64 -3.71 3.24 9.27
N VAL A 65 -3.15 2.06 9.42
CA VAL A 65 -2.81 1.20 8.29
C VAL A 65 -3.54 -0.12 8.44
N ARG A 66 -4.21 -0.56 7.39
CA ARG A 66 -4.91 -1.83 7.35
C ARG A 66 -4.33 -2.69 6.27
N ARG A 67 -4.20 -3.98 6.54
CA ARG A 67 -3.82 -4.99 5.57
C ARG A 67 -4.95 -6.02 5.48
N ILE A 68 -5.43 -6.25 4.29
CA ILE A 68 -6.51 -7.19 4.01
C ILE A 68 -6.00 -8.19 2.98
N LEU A 69 -6.03 -9.47 3.33
CA LEU A 69 -5.63 -10.55 2.45
C LEU A 69 -6.86 -11.34 2.06
N THR A 70 -7.10 -11.44 0.77
CA THR A 70 -8.13 -12.30 0.18
C THR A 70 -7.45 -13.41 -0.63
N PRO A 71 -8.17 -14.41 -1.15
CA PRO A 71 -7.55 -15.42 -2.00
C PRO A 71 -6.84 -14.86 -3.24
N ASN A 72 -7.34 -13.76 -3.81
CA ASN A 72 -6.86 -13.22 -5.07
C ASN A 72 -6.15 -11.87 -4.94
N TRP A 73 -6.27 -11.20 -3.81
CA TRP A 73 -5.76 -9.84 -3.61
C TRP A 73 -5.06 -9.67 -2.29
N MET A 74 -4.05 -8.81 -2.30
CA MET A 74 -3.44 -8.20 -1.13
C MET A 74 -3.76 -6.73 -1.17
N VAL A 75 -4.37 -6.20 -0.10
CA VAL A 75 -4.85 -4.82 -0.05
C VAL A 75 -4.27 -4.13 1.18
N TRP A 76 -3.81 -2.92 0.99
CA TRP A 76 -3.37 -2.05 2.08
C TRP A 76 -4.14 -0.75 2.01
N GLN A 77 -4.53 -0.25 3.16
CA GLN A 77 -5.14 1.07 3.29
C GLN A 77 -4.30 1.91 4.23
N VAL A 78 -3.91 3.09 3.78
CA VAL A 78 -3.15 4.06 4.56
C VAL A 78 -4.03 5.27 4.77
N GLN A 79 -4.31 5.59 6.03
CA GLN A 79 -5.16 6.72 6.40
C GLN A 79 -4.41 7.68 7.32
N ASP A 80 -4.47 8.96 6.98
CA ASP A 80 -3.96 10.06 7.80
C ASP A 80 -5.10 10.89 8.38
N GLU A 81 -4.77 11.85 9.23
CA GLU A 81 -5.73 12.76 9.87
C GLU A 81 -5.76 14.13 9.19
N GLY A 82 -5.29 14.22 7.95
CA GLY A 82 -5.29 15.46 7.19
C GLY A 82 -6.61 15.76 6.50
N CYS A 83 -6.64 16.88 5.80
CA CYS A 83 -7.81 17.34 5.05
C CYS A 83 -8.02 16.59 3.72
N GLY A 84 -7.08 15.74 3.34
CA GLY A 84 -7.14 14.94 2.12
C GLY A 84 -6.43 15.58 0.93
N LEU A 85 -6.00 14.72 0.02
CA LEU A 85 -5.36 15.14 -1.22
C LEU A 85 -6.43 15.60 -2.23
N PRO A 86 -6.31 16.80 -2.82
CA PRO A 86 -7.25 17.26 -3.84
C PRO A 86 -7.32 16.28 -5.02
N GLN A 87 -8.49 16.13 -5.64
CA GLN A 87 -8.69 15.20 -6.75
C GLN A 87 -7.72 15.43 -7.90
N GLN A 88 -7.44 16.69 -8.25
CA GLN A 88 -6.52 17.04 -9.34
C GLN A 88 -5.08 16.62 -9.04
N SER A 89 -4.73 16.38 -7.79
CA SER A 89 -3.39 15.98 -7.39
C SER A 89 -3.20 14.47 -7.31
N ARG A 90 -4.23 13.67 -7.61
CA ARG A 90 -4.23 12.21 -7.49
C ARG A 90 -3.83 11.50 -8.79
N THR A 91 -3.18 12.18 -9.69
CA THR A 91 -2.83 11.61 -11.00
C THR A 91 -1.59 10.75 -10.93
N ALA A 92 -1.50 9.74 -11.83
CA ALA A 92 -0.34 8.89 -11.99
C ALA A 92 0.73 9.47 -12.92
N THR A 93 0.53 10.69 -13.43
CA THR A 93 1.41 11.32 -14.41
C THR A 93 2.67 11.84 -13.74
N LEU A 94 3.83 11.61 -14.39
CA LEU A 94 5.07 12.24 -13.95
C LEU A 94 4.97 13.76 -14.07
N PRO A 95 5.44 14.50 -13.06
CA PRO A 95 5.49 15.95 -13.15
C PRO A 95 6.47 16.37 -14.25
N THR A 96 6.10 17.39 -15.01
CA THR A 96 6.94 17.96 -16.06
C THR A 96 8.02 18.88 -15.52
N ALA A 97 7.86 19.36 -14.29
CA ALA A 97 8.85 20.20 -13.62
C ALA A 97 9.83 19.35 -12.81
N LEU A 98 11.13 19.58 -12.98
CA LEU A 98 12.21 18.83 -12.32
C LEU A 98 12.21 18.99 -10.79
N ASP A 99 11.60 20.05 -10.27
CA ASP A 99 11.52 20.39 -8.85
C ASP A 99 10.22 19.90 -8.19
N ALA A 100 9.31 19.29 -8.93
CA ALA A 100 8.06 18.76 -8.39
C ALA A 100 8.28 17.40 -7.71
N ALA A 101 9.02 17.39 -6.61
CA ALA A 101 9.36 16.17 -5.85
C ALA A 101 8.13 15.42 -5.38
N SER A 102 7.04 16.09 -5.04
CA SER A 102 5.80 15.50 -4.53
C SER A 102 5.04 14.65 -5.53
N GLY A 103 5.19 14.91 -6.84
CA GLY A 103 4.49 14.13 -7.87
C GLY A 103 5.12 12.78 -8.19
N ARG A 104 6.40 12.60 -7.86
CA ARG A 104 7.13 11.35 -8.14
C ARG A 104 6.67 10.20 -7.26
N GLY A 105 6.36 10.49 -6.00
CA GLY A 105 5.87 9.47 -5.06
C GLY A 105 4.58 8.84 -5.54
N LEU A 106 3.62 9.62 -6.03
CA LEU A 106 2.37 9.10 -6.58
C LEU A 106 2.59 8.28 -7.84
N PHE A 107 3.49 8.70 -8.72
CA PHE A 107 3.86 7.91 -9.89
C PHE A 107 4.41 6.55 -9.48
N LEU A 108 5.34 6.49 -8.52
CA LEU A 108 5.89 5.26 -8.01
C LEU A 108 4.82 4.35 -7.40
N ILE A 109 3.90 4.91 -6.64
CA ILE A 109 2.78 4.18 -6.06
C ILE A 109 1.98 3.48 -7.15
N HIS A 110 1.60 4.20 -8.20
CA HIS A 110 0.86 3.62 -9.32
C HIS A 110 1.65 2.56 -10.08
N GLN A 111 2.98 2.64 -10.10
CA GLN A 111 3.82 1.62 -10.72
C GLN A 111 3.94 0.35 -9.86
N CYS A 112 3.80 0.47 -8.56
CA CYS A 112 4.00 -0.64 -7.63
C CYS A 112 2.77 -1.49 -7.39
N PHE A 113 1.57 -0.98 -7.68
CA PHE A 113 0.30 -1.65 -7.39
C PHE A 113 -0.56 -1.82 -8.63
N ASP A 114 -1.39 -2.84 -8.62
CA ASP A 114 -2.33 -3.13 -9.72
C ASP A 114 -3.55 -2.22 -9.67
N ASP A 115 -3.94 -1.74 -8.48
CA ASP A 115 -5.06 -0.84 -8.29
C ASP A 115 -4.74 0.16 -7.19
N VAL A 116 -5.05 1.43 -7.43
CA VAL A 116 -4.83 2.53 -6.50
C VAL A 116 -6.11 3.35 -6.43
N ARG A 117 -6.69 3.46 -5.24
CA ARG A 117 -7.94 4.20 -5.03
C ARG A 117 -7.83 5.12 -3.82
N TRP A 118 -8.46 6.27 -3.94
CA TRP A 118 -8.57 7.24 -2.87
C TRP A 118 -9.97 7.22 -2.27
N SER A 119 -10.08 7.43 -0.96
CA SER A 119 -11.35 7.76 -0.35
C SER A 119 -11.86 9.11 -0.93
N ARG A 120 -13.14 9.32 -0.84
CA ARG A 120 -13.76 10.55 -1.36
C ARG A 120 -13.09 11.81 -0.80
N ARG A 121 -12.78 11.80 0.49
CA ARG A 121 -12.09 12.91 1.16
C ARG A 121 -10.61 13.00 0.76
N GLY A 122 -9.99 11.89 0.35
CA GLY A 122 -8.60 11.86 -0.07
C GLY A 122 -7.58 11.68 1.05
N ASN A 123 -8.02 11.35 2.26
CA ASN A 123 -7.14 11.08 3.42
C ASN A 123 -6.91 9.59 3.67
N ARG A 124 -7.49 8.74 2.85
CA ARG A 124 -7.26 7.29 2.87
C ARG A 124 -6.94 6.81 1.46
N LEU A 125 -5.79 6.16 1.33
CA LEU A 125 -5.32 5.58 0.09
C LEU A 125 -5.43 4.06 0.19
N GLN A 126 -6.08 3.44 -0.79
CA GLN A 126 -6.15 1.99 -0.92
C GLN A 126 -5.27 1.52 -2.05
N LEU A 127 -4.40 0.58 -1.73
CA LEU A 127 -3.40 -0.01 -2.63
C LEU A 127 -3.66 -1.50 -2.72
N ALA A 128 -3.80 -2.02 -3.93
CA ALA A 128 -4.09 -3.44 -4.13
C ALA A 128 -3.13 -4.07 -5.12
N CYS A 129 -2.72 -5.27 -4.79
CA CYS A 129 -1.88 -6.10 -5.64
C CYS A 129 -2.54 -7.47 -5.79
N ARG A 130 -2.61 -7.97 -7.01
CA ARG A 130 -3.07 -9.34 -7.25
C ARG A 130 -2.08 -10.30 -6.62
N ARG A 131 -2.59 -11.29 -5.92
CA ARG A 131 -1.74 -12.35 -5.42
C ARG A 131 -1.18 -13.11 -6.60
N PRO A 132 0.15 -13.33 -6.62
CA PRO A 132 0.71 -14.24 -7.60
C PRO A 132 -0.04 -15.56 -7.48
N VAL A 133 -0.44 -16.12 -8.62
CA VAL A 133 -1.02 -17.48 -8.64
C VAL A 133 0.01 -18.36 -7.96
N SER A 134 -0.31 -18.83 -6.76
CA SER A 134 0.57 -19.75 -6.09
C SER A 134 0.59 -21.01 -6.94
N ASP A 135 1.79 -21.48 -7.26
CA ASP A 135 1.96 -22.79 -7.91
C ASP A 135 1.29 -23.92 -7.12
N ALA A 136 0.88 -23.66 -5.88
CA ALA A 136 0.06 -24.57 -5.07
C ALA A 136 -1.34 -24.83 -5.62
N GLY A 137 -1.79 -24.10 -6.64
CA GLY A 137 -3.04 -24.36 -7.36
C GLY A 137 -2.80 -24.93 -8.76
N SER A 138 -1.57 -24.95 -9.23
CA SER A 138 -1.18 -25.72 -10.40
C SER A 138 -1.05 -27.18 -9.95
N PRO A 139 -1.78 -28.11 -10.56
CA PRO A 139 -1.54 -29.52 -10.28
C PRO A 139 -0.06 -29.80 -10.56
N ASP A 140 0.60 -30.43 -9.60
CA ASP A 140 1.95 -30.95 -9.79
C ASP A 140 1.97 -31.72 -11.12
N PRO A 141 2.89 -31.39 -12.04
CA PRO A 141 2.99 -32.10 -13.32
C PRO A 141 3.04 -33.63 -13.15
N SER A 142 3.54 -34.12 -12.03
CA SER A 142 3.55 -35.55 -11.71
C SER A 142 2.16 -36.13 -11.43
N THR A 143 1.18 -35.30 -11.09
CA THR A 143 -0.21 -35.75 -10.86
C THR A 143 -1.05 -35.70 -12.13
N LEU A 144 -0.50 -35.20 -13.21
CA LEU A 144 -1.16 -35.17 -14.52
C LEU A 144 -0.85 -36.40 -15.39
N LEU A 145 -0.10 -37.33 -14.85
CA LEU A 145 0.22 -38.61 -15.52
C LEU A 145 -0.83 -39.67 -15.18
#